data_f46f01a469a95f065b1e2bb1524f8eff
#
_entry.id   f46f01a469a95f065b1e2bb1524f8eff
#
_cell.length_a   1.000
_cell.length_b   1.000
_cell.length_c   1.000
_cell.angle_alpha   90.00
_cell.angle_beta   90.00
_cell.angle_gamma   90.00
#
_symmetry.space_group_name_H-M   'P 1'
#
loop_
_entity.id
_entity.type
_entity.pdbx_description
1 polymer ?
#
loop_
_entity_poly.entity_id
_entity_poly.type
_entity_poly.pdbx_seq_one_letter_code
_entity_poly.pdbx_strand_id
1 'polypeptide(L)'
;MTSENPELSNISLDLQERYSHWKKNTKLLYDYLNTNTAKWPSLTCQFFPDLDTANDMHRILLSSFTSSQLPEDESIYIAGISTAKHLNWSSLNNFDIDAMEFLPDTSTKFPSKQLTTDVTIKFPNGDCNTARYSPQNPDLIAGASSDGSIYIFNRTKHGSRRIRHGGDENLPYEAKMYSVSNVVEDIDQDYEALSIDWNKQKEELLLSSYSNGDIKVWDMNSFSVKDPEIKTTKHSLTYDSAGTNCVSWMQTHDSLFAAGGESNKLSIFDTRKQKLETNAINTEYHSEGVNTCQFNPFNSLLLASGDGNGRVNLWDIRQLNNEPIASFEHGSSVSMLQWNPNLETIIATAGQEDGLVKLWDTSSNEPLFVHGGHMLGVNDISWNAHDPWLMCSVANDNTTHIWRPALNLVEEA
;
A
#
# COMPACT_ATOMS: atom_id res chain seq x y z
N MET A 1 1.94 22.68 19.82
CA MET A 1 2.66 23.33 18.71
C MET A 1 2.57 22.33 17.57
N THR A 2 1.79 22.62 16.56
CA THR A 2 1.72 21.81 15.35
C THR A 2 3.09 21.92 14.68
N SER A 3 3.80 20.79 14.53
CA SER A 3 5.00 20.73 13.71
C SER A 3 4.54 20.95 12.27
N GLU A 4 4.70 22.16 11.76
CA GLU A 4 4.48 22.43 10.36
C GLU A 4 5.48 21.57 9.58
N ASN A 5 4.98 20.69 8.74
CA ASN A 5 5.81 19.90 7.83
C ASN A 5 6.55 20.90 6.92
N PRO A 6 7.89 20.95 6.95
CA PRO A 6 8.66 21.93 6.17
C PRO A 6 8.44 21.81 4.65
N GLU A 7 7.98 20.69 4.16
CA GLU A 7 7.63 20.48 2.75
C GLU A 7 6.38 21.27 2.34
N LEU A 8 5.42 21.46 3.26
CA LEU A 8 4.20 22.25 3.00
C LEU A 8 4.49 23.75 2.75
N SER A 9 5.61 24.27 3.22
CA SER A 9 5.98 25.68 3.04
C SER A 9 6.47 26.01 1.61
N ASN A 10 6.78 25.01 0.78
CA ASN A 10 7.36 25.17 -0.55
C ASN A 10 6.44 24.68 -1.69
N ILE A 11 5.14 24.51 -1.43
CA ILE A 11 4.20 24.04 -2.45
C ILE A 11 4.09 25.05 -3.58
N SER A 12 4.24 24.58 -4.84
CA SER A 12 4.14 25.42 -6.02
C SER A 12 2.76 26.06 -6.16
N LEU A 13 2.70 27.23 -6.81
CA LEU A 13 1.43 27.90 -7.07
C LEU A 13 0.47 27.05 -7.89
N ASP A 14 0.99 26.29 -8.85
CA ASP A 14 0.20 25.41 -9.73
C ASP A 14 -0.50 24.30 -8.93
N LEU A 15 0.20 23.72 -7.94
CA LEU A 15 -0.38 22.73 -7.02
C LEU A 15 -1.47 23.34 -6.14
N GLN A 16 -1.26 24.55 -5.65
CA GLN A 16 -2.26 25.25 -4.83
C GLN A 16 -3.51 25.60 -5.66
N GLU A 17 -3.34 26.03 -6.90
CA GLU A 17 -4.46 26.29 -7.82
C GLU A 17 -5.22 25.01 -8.14
N ARG A 18 -4.52 23.92 -8.47
CA ARG A 18 -5.12 22.61 -8.72
C ARG A 18 -5.95 22.15 -7.51
N TYR A 19 -5.37 22.20 -6.33
CA TYR A 19 -6.06 21.83 -5.08
C TYR A 19 -7.30 22.70 -4.85
N SER A 20 -7.20 24.02 -5.06
CA SER A 20 -8.33 24.95 -4.97
C SER A 20 -9.45 24.61 -5.94
N HIS A 21 -9.10 24.25 -7.19
CA HIS A 21 -10.07 23.79 -8.20
C HIS A 21 -10.74 22.48 -7.80
N TRP A 22 -9.93 21.50 -7.35
CA TRP A 22 -10.45 20.24 -6.86
C TRP A 22 -11.41 20.45 -5.70
N LYS A 23 -11.00 21.23 -4.69
CA LYS A 23 -11.79 21.55 -3.50
C LYS A 23 -13.17 22.14 -3.84
N LYS A 24 -13.25 23.04 -4.82
CA LYS A 24 -14.52 23.64 -5.28
C LYS A 24 -15.46 22.63 -5.92
N ASN A 25 -14.92 21.57 -6.54
CA ASN A 25 -15.68 20.59 -7.32
C ASN A 25 -15.97 19.30 -6.54
N THR A 26 -15.44 19.12 -5.33
CA THR A 26 -15.60 17.88 -4.55
C THR A 26 -17.03 17.41 -4.41
N LYS A 27 -17.99 18.33 -4.22
CA LYS A 27 -19.42 18.02 -4.13
C LYS A 27 -19.99 17.32 -5.38
N LEU A 28 -19.39 17.54 -6.55
CA LEU A 28 -19.81 16.94 -7.81
C LEU A 28 -19.03 15.67 -8.15
N LEU A 29 -17.83 15.52 -7.57
CA LEU A 29 -16.90 14.46 -7.89
C LEU A 29 -17.07 13.22 -7.02
N TYR A 30 -17.62 13.35 -5.82
CA TYR A 30 -17.62 12.27 -4.84
C TYR A 30 -19.03 11.99 -4.29
N ASP A 31 -19.34 10.70 -4.13
CA ASP A 31 -20.45 10.22 -3.32
C ASP A 31 -20.05 10.08 -1.84
N TYR A 32 -18.77 9.92 -1.58
CA TYR A 32 -18.19 9.93 -0.23
C TYR A 32 -16.79 10.51 -0.26
N LEU A 33 -16.48 11.41 0.65
CA LEU A 33 -15.14 11.96 0.85
C LEU A 33 -14.95 12.25 2.34
N ASN A 34 -13.87 11.72 2.88
CA ASN A 34 -13.42 11.97 4.23
C ASN A 34 -11.91 12.19 4.22
N THR A 35 -11.46 13.28 4.83
CA THR A 35 -10.06 13.65 4.90
C THR A 35 -9.63 13.77 6.35
N ASN A 36 -8.54 13.12 6.72
CA ASN A 36 -7.99 13.13 8.05
C ASN A 36 -6.52 13.54 7.99
N THR A 37 -6.11 14.43 8.90
CA THR A 37 -4.71 14.84 9.04
C THR A 37 -4.12 14.18 10.28
N ALA A 38 -3.01 13.46 10.10
CA ALA A 38 -2.26 12.84 11.18
C ALA A 38 -1.08 13.71 11.61
N LYS A 39 -0.43 13.36 12.72
CA LYS A 39 0.81 14.02 13.16
C LYS A 39 1.97 13.77 12.21
N TRP A 40 2.04 12.55 11.67
CA TRP A 40 3.06 12.06 10.77
C TRP A 40 2.42 11.48 9.51
N PRO A 41 3.07 11.53 8.35
CA PRO A 41 2.59 10.84 7.16
C PRO A 41 2.58 9.32 7.37
N SER A 42 1.75 8.63 6.61
CA SER A 42 1.77 7.19 6.52
C SER A 42 2.42 6.74 5.22
N LEU A 43 3.32 5.75 5.27
CA LEU A 43 3.90 5.12 4.08
C LEU A 43 3.07 3.93 3.60
N THR A 44 2.06 3.51 4.36
CA THR A 44 1.25 2.35 4.03
C THR A 44 -0.21 2.57 4.38
N CYS A 45 -1.12 2.04 3.56
CA CYS A 45 -2.51 1.90 3.91
C CYS A 45 -3.08 0.58 3.37
N GLN A 46 -3.95 -0.07 4.15
CA GLN A 46 -4.65 -1.26 3.68
C GLN A 46 -5.98 -1.42 4.40
N PHE A 47 -7.08 -1.51 3.65
CA PHE A 47 -8.36 -1.90 4.24
C PHE A 47 -8.32 -3.33 4.75
N PHE A 48 -8.79 -3.55 5.98
CA PHE A 48 -9.04 -4.89 6.48
C PHE A 48 -10.28 -5.50 5.81
N PRO A 49 -10.35 -6.84 5.71
CA PRO A 49 -11.49 -7.53 5.12
C PRO A 49 -12.69 -7.63 6.08
N ASP A 50 -12.53 -7.24 7.34
CA ASP A 50 -13.62 -7.24 8.32
C ASP A 50 -14.51 -6.01 8.13
N LEU A 51 -15.82 -6.22 8.17
CA LEU A 51 -16.83 -5.20 8.06
C LEU A 51 -17.87 -5.38 9.17
N ASP A 52 -18.05 -4.35 10.00
CA ASP A 52 -19.24 -4.27 10.85
C ASP A 52 -20.42 -3.73 10.05
N THR A 53 -21.22 -4.63 9.53
CA THR A 53 -22.38 -4.31 8.68
C THR A 53 -23.47 -3.52 9.39
N ALA A 54 -23.52 -3.55 10.73
CA ALA A 54 -24.51 -2.80 11.49
C ALA A 54 -24.24 -1.30 11.49
N ASN A 55 -22.96 -0.92 11.41
CA ASN A 55 -22.50 0.47 11.48
C ASN A 55 -21.73 0.92 10.23
N ASP A 56 -21.63 0.08 9.20
CA ASP A 56 -20.74 0.27 8.03
C ASP A 56 -19.30 0.66 8.43
N MET A 57 -18.81 0.02 9.50
CA MET A 57 -17.47 0.29 10.02
C MET A 57 -16.44 -0.52 9.27
N HIS A 58 -15.52 0.17 8.68
CA HIS A 58 -14.32 -0.39 8.05
C HIS A 58 -13.09 -0.11 8.91
N ARG A 59 -12.11 -1.00 8.87
CA ARG A 59 -10.81 -0.80 9.49
C ARG A 59 -9.73 -0.64 8.44
N ILE A 60 -8.77 0.20 8.75
CA ILE A 60 -7.64 0.52 7.87
C ILE A 60 -6.36 0.35 8.67
N LEU A 61 -5.40 -0.36 8.11
CA LEU A 61 -4.02 -0.42 8.57
C LEU A 61 -3.29 0.81 8.07
N LEU A 62 -2.58 1.49 8.96
CA LEU A 62 -1.80 2.69 8.68
C LEU A 62 -0.48 2.63 9.45
N SER A 63 0.52 3.42 9.06
CA SER A 63 1.76 3.63 9.83
C SER A 63 1.98 5.10 10.14
N SER A 64 2.89 5.37 11.06
CA SER A 64 3.49 6.70 11.24
C SER A 64 4.92 6.65 10.74
N PHE A 65 5.31 7.63 9.93
CA PHE A 65 6.65 7.76 9.37
C PHE A 65 7.30 9.02 9.91
N THR A 66 8.34 8.86 10.73
CA THR A 66 9.03 9.99 11.35
C THR A 66 10.38 10.27 10.72
N SER A 67 10.77 9.51 9.70
CA SER A 67 12.11 9.56 9.09
C SER A 67 13.21 9.40 10.14
N SER A 68 13.01 8.46 11.06
CA SER A 68 13.90 8.15 12.19
C SER A 68 14.21 9.33 13.14
N GLN A 69 13.48 10.43 13.02
CA GLN A 69 13.67 11.61 13.87
C GLN A 69 13.09 11.43 15.28
N LEU A 70 11.97 10.71 15.38
CA LEU A 70 11.29 10.40 16.65
C LEU A 70 10.91 8.93 16.70
N PRO A 71 11.87 8.01 16.97
CA PRO A 71 11.62 6.57 16.95
C PRO A 71 10.53 6.10 17.93
N GLU A 72 10.23 6.90 18.96
CA GLU A 72 9.15 6.61 19.91
C GLU A 72 7.76 6.78 19.30
N ASP A 73 7.62 7.57 18.25
CA ASP A 73 6.36 7.80 17.53
C ASP A 73 6.16 6.79 16.37
N GLU A 74 7.20 6.05 15.98
CA GLU A 74 7.09 5.03 14.94
C GLU A 74 6.11 3.93 15.37
N SER A 75 5.06 3.74 14.60
CA SER A 75 4.03 2.77 14.90
C SER A 75 3.27 2.30 13.67
N ILE A 76 2.71 1.13 13.78
CA ILE A 76 1.60 0.67 12.93
C ILE A 76 0.33 0.82 13.75
N TYR A 77 -0.72 1.36 13.15
CA TYR A 77 -1.99 1.50 13.86
C TYR A 77 -3.16 1.11 12.99
N ILE A 78 -4.22 0.68 13.65
CA ILE A 78 -5.47 0.28 13.02
C ILE A 78 -6.50 1.32 13.40
N ALA A 79 -7.09 1.95 12.39
CA ALA A 79 -8.11 2.95 12.56
C ALA A 79 -9.43 2.52 11.95
N GLY A 80 -10.51 2.82 12.62
CA GLY A 80 -11.87 2.55 12.18
C GLY A 80 -12.57 3.79 11.64
N ILE A 81 -13.36 3.62 10.59
CA ILE A 81 -14.24 4.65 10.05
C ILE A 81 -15.56 4.05 9.59
N SER A 82 -16.65 4.79 9.81
CA SER A 82 -17.95 4.45 9.23
C SER A 82 -18.17 5.23 7.94
N THR A 83 -18.49 4.52 6.86
CA THR A 83 -18.82 5.13 5.58
C THR A 83 -20.31 5.42 5.44
N ALA A 84 -21.14 4.91 6.34
CA ALA A 84 -22.61 5.09 6.34
C ALA A 84 -23.21 4.89 4.93
N LYS A 85 -22.86 3.79 4.27
CA LYS A 85 -23.17 3.46 2.88
C LYS A 85 -24.66 3.56 2.52
N HIS A 86 -25.52 3.30 3.51
CA HIS A 86 -26.98 3.40 3.37
C HIS A 86 -27.52 4.84 3.32
N LEU A 87 -26.68 5.83 3.60
CA LEU A 87 -27.04 7.23 3.50
C LEU A 87 -26.71 7.73 2.10
N ASN A 88 -27.68 8.33 1.44
CA ASN A 88 -27.44 8.98 0.16
C ASN A 88 -26.76 10.35 0.40
N TRP A 89 -25.44 10.36 0.35
CA TRP A 89 -24.63 11.56 0.59
C TRP A 89 -24.85 12.65 -0.45
N SER A 90 -25.18 12.30 -1.68
CA SER A 90 -25.47 13.27 -2.73
C SER A 90 -26.76 14.04 -2.47
N SER A 91 -27.66 13.50 -1.65
CA SER A 91 -28.88 14.19 -1.22
C SER A 91 -28.70 15.12 -0.02
N LEU A 92 -27.53 15.06 0.64
CA LEU A 92 -27.20 15.94 1.75
C LEU A 92 -26.71 17.28 1.20
N ASN A 93 -27.56 18.30 1.20
CA ASN A 93 -27.26 19.63 0.65
C ASN A 93 -26.19 20.43 1.40
N ASN A 94 -25.63 19.87 2.46
CA ASN A 94 -24.70 20.57 3.34
C ASN A 94 -23.30 19.95 3.23
N PHE A 95 -22.50 20.48 2.31
CA PHE A 95 -21.08 20.17 2.23
C PHE A 95 -20.28 21.33 2.80
N ASP A 96 -19.46 21.05 3.82
CA ASP A 96 -18.53 22.02 4.39
C ASP A 96 -17.23 22.01 3.57
N ILE A 97 -17.00 23.06 2.79
CA ILE A 97 -15.84 23.20 1.93
C ILE A 97 -14.55 23.33 2.75
N ASP A 98 -14.61 23.94 3.93
CA ASP A 98 -13.43 24.16 4.75
C ASP A 98 -13.00 22.88 5.49
N ALA A 99 -13.97 22.10 5.97
CA ALA A 99 -13.73 20.81 6.57
C ALA A 99 -13.58 19.68 5.55
N MET A 100 -13.89 19.91 4.26
CA MET A 100 -13.91 18.91 3.19
C MET A 100 -14.80 17.72 3.50
N GLU A 101 -15.96 17.97 4.10
CA GLU A 101 -16.88 16.95 4.58
C GLU A 101 -18.34 17.25 4.25
N PHE A 102 -19.13 16.20 4.05
CA PHE A 102 -20.60 16.34 4.06
C PHE A 102 -21.09 16.51 5.50
N LEU A 103 -21.72 17.64 5.79
CA LEU A 103 -22.36 17.87 7.06
C LEU A 103 -23.76 17.22 7.07
N PRO A 104 -24.08 16.44 8.11
CA PRO A 104 -25.39 15.88 8.29
C PRO A 104 -26.43 16.97 8.58
N ASP A 105 -27.66 16.69 8.20
CA ASP A 105 -28.78 17.43 8.76
C ASP A 105 -28.83 17.21 10.29
N THR A 106 -29.12 18.25 11.05
CA THR A 106 -29.09 18.27 12.53
C THR A 106 -30.01 17.24 13.20
N SER A 107 -30.89 16.60 12.43
CA SER A 107 -31.82 15.56 12.89
C SER A 107 -31.24 14.13 12.91
N THR A 108 -30.11 13.89 12.26
CA THR A 108 -29.55 12.54 12.08
C THR A 108 -28.31 12.37 12.98
N LYS A 109 -28.29 11.31 13.80
CA LYS A 109 -27.09 10.92 14.55
C LYS A 109 -26.13 10.21 13.59
N PHE A 110 -25.04 10.89 13.24
CA PHE A 110 -24.00 10.31 12.43
C PHE A 110 -22.93 9.65 13.30
N PRO A 111 -22.31 8.56 12.80
CA PRO A 111 -21.08 8.07 13.39
C PRO A 111 -19.96 9.13 13.31
N SER A 112 -18.94 8.97 14.13
CA SER A 112 -17.79 9.89 14.11
C SER A 112 -17.21 9.97 12.70
N LYS A 113 -16.98 11.17 12.23
CA LYS A 113 -16.33 11.44 10.93
C LYS A 113 -14.81 11.32 10.98
N GLN A 114 -14.25 11.23 12.16
CA GLN A 114 -12.81 11.08 12.34
C GLN A 114 -12.42 9.61 12.38
N LEU A 115 -11.26 9.31 11.81
CA LEU A 115 -10.61 8.04 12.03
C LEU A 115 -10.41 7.82 13.52
N THR A 116 -10.96 6.72 14.03
CA THR A 116 -10.79 6.31 15.42
C THR A 116 -9.74 5.24 15.51
N THR A 117 -8.64 5.50 16.21
CA THR A 117 -7.58 4.51 16.40
C THR A 117 -8.02 3.45 17.41
N ASP A 118 -8.15 2.21 16.95
CA ASP A 118 -8.53 1.06 17.77
C ASP A 118 -7.30 0.42 18.44
N VAL A 119 -6.21 0.27 17.67
CA VAL A 119 -4.99 -0.43 18.10
C VAL A 119 -3.78 0.36 17.61
N THR A 120 -2.80 0.54 18.48
CA THR A 120 -1.48 1.08 18.13
C THR A 120 -0.42 0.07 18.53
N ILE A 121 0.46 -0.27 17.59
CA ILE A 121 1.56 -1.22 17.77
C ILE A 121 2.85 -0.43 17.54
N LYS A 122 3.68 -0.32 18.57
CA LYS A 122 4.97 0.36 18.43
C LYS A 122 5.84 -0.42 17.44
N PHE A 123 6.41 0.29 16.47
CA PHE A 123 7.36 -0.30 15.54
C PHE A 123 8.72 -0.48 16.25
N PRO A 124 9.39 -1.64 16.12
CA PRO A 124 10.51 -1.96 17.01
C PRO A 124 11.78 -1.19 16.71
N ASN A 125 12.13 -1.04 15.43
CA ASN A 125 13.35 -0.37 14.99
C ASN A 125 13.21 0.06 13.53
N GLY A 126 13.80 1.21 13.18
CA GLY A 126 13.67 1.84 11.86
C GLY A 126 12.27 2.36 11.55
N ASP A 127 12.09 2.87 10.35
CA ASP A 127 10.81 3.33 9.83
C ASP A 127 10.03 2.16 9.21
N CYS A 128 8.71 2.19 9.28
CA CYS A 128 7.84 1.19 8.64
C CYS A 128 7.61 1.59 7.17
N ASN A 129 8.40 1.05 6.24
CA ASN A 129 8.28 1.33 4.81
C ASN A 129 6.99 0.78 4.19
N THR A 130 6.57 -0.41 4.58
CA THR A 130 5.29 -0.99 4.17
C THR A 130 4.78 -1.98 5.20
N ALA A 131 3.46 -2.07 5.34
CA ALA A 131 2.82 -3.07 6.19
C ALA A 131 1.64 -3.71 5.47
N ARG A 132 1.52 -5.06 5.60
CA ARG A 132 0.44 -5.84 4.98
C ARG A 132 -0.01 -6.94 5.92
N TYR A 133 -1.32 -7.12 6.09
CA TYR A 133 -1.86 -8.27 6.83
C TYR A 133 -1.86 -9.53 5.98
N SER A 134 -1.79 -10.69 6.64
CA SER A 134 -1.91 -11.99 5.96
C SER A 134 -3.35 -12.21 5.45
N PRO A 135 -3.55 -12.52 4.15
CA PRO A 135 -4.88 -12.71 3.59
C PRO A 135 -5.70 -13.84 4.24
N GLN A 136 -5.02 -14.89 4.72
CA GLN A 136 -5.67 -16.03 5.37
C GLN A 136 -5.95 -15.74 6.86
N ASN A 137 -5.11 -14.93 7.49
CA ASN A 137 -5.24 -14.56 8.90
C ASN A 137 -4.98 -13.05 9.09
N PRO A 138 -6.00 -12.19 8.90
CA PRO A 138 -5.84 -10.73 8.99
C PRO A 138 -5.40 -10.21 10.37
N ASP A 139 -5.34 -11.08 11.37
CA ASP A 139 -4.78 -10.72 12.67
C ASP A 139 -3.24 -10.66 12.66
N LEU A 140 -2.59 -11.30 11.67
CA LEU A 140 -1.16 -11.24 11.46
C LEU A 140 -0.80 -10.12 10.47
N ILE A 141 0.09 -9.23 10.88
CA ILE A 141 0.57 -8.11 10.10
C ILE A 141 2.08 -8.23 9.95
N ALA A 142 2.59 -8.17 8.72
CA ALA A 142 4.00 -8.02 8.44
C ALA A 142 4.32 -6.55 8.20
N GLY A 143 5.39 -6.05 8.80
CA GLY A 143 5.93 -4.71 8.56
C GLY A 143 7.37 -4.78 8.10
N ALA A 144 7.68 -4.21 6.94
CA ALA A 144 9.02 -4.08 6.40
C ALA A 144 9.68 -2.81 6.96
N SER A 145 10.90 -2.95 7.45
CA SER A 145 11.63 -1.90 8.13
C SER A 145 12.77 -1.34 7.31
N SER A 146 13.08 -0.06 7.52
CA SER A 146 14.29 0.57 7.02
C SER A 146 15.57 -0.01 7.64
N ASP A 147 15.48 -0.82 8.72
CA ASP A 147 16.62 -1.58 9.26
C ASP A 147 16.90 -2.90 8.52
N GLY A 148 16.19 -3.17 7.42
CA GLY A 148 16.32 -4.40 6.64
C GLY A 148 15.62 -5.62 7.24
N SER A 149 14.95 -5.49 8.37
CA SER A 149 14.17 -6.55 9.00
C SER A 149 12.71 -6.51 8.59
N ILE A 150 12.04 -7.66 8.72
CA ILE A 150 10.58 -7.73 8.65
C ILE A 150 10.08 -8.16 10.02
N TYR A 151 9.14 -7.41 10.56
CA TYR A 151 8.52 -7.69 11.85
C TYR A 151 7.11 -8.24 11.65
N ILE A 152 6.76 -9.27 12.41
CA ILE A 152 5.42 -9.86 12.41
C ILE A 152 4.73 -9.50 13.71
N PHE A 153 3.52 -8.98 13.59
CA PHE A 153 2.67 -8.57 14.71
C PHE A 153 1.35 -9.33 14.68
N ASN A 154 0.81 -9.64 15.84
CA ASN A 154 -0.56 -10.13 15.99
C ASN A 154 -1.39 -9.03 16.65
N ARG A 155 -2.28 -8.36 15.86
CA ARG A 155 -3.08 -7.22 16.33
C ARG A 155 -3.91 -7.51 17.57
N THR A 156 -4.32 -8.76 17.78
CA THR A 156 -5.15 -9.15 18.94
C THR A 156 -4.39 -9.11 20.26
N LYS A 157 -3.04 -9.12 20.22
CA LYS A 157 -2.19 -9.05 21.39
C LYS A 157 -1.83 -7.62 21.80
N HIS A 158 -2.13 -6.61 21.00
CA HIS A 158 -1.72 -5.21 21.16
C HIS A 158 -2.86 -4.25 21.55
N GLY A 159 -4.05 -4.71 21.84
CA GLY A 159 -5.19 -3.84 22.20
C GLY A 159 -5.20 -3.40 23.65
N SER A 160 -6.12 -2.50 24.02
CA SER A 160 -6.38 -2.01 25.38
C SER A 160 -6.81 -3.13 26.35
N ARG A 161 -7.17 -4.31 25.84
CA ARG A 161 -7.46 -5.53 26.61
C ARG A 161 -6.39 -6.59 26.34
N ARG A 162 -5.16 -6.33 26.80
CA ARG A 162 -4.07 -7.31 26.71
C ARG A 162 -4.45 -8.59 27.46
N ILE A 163 -4.73 -9.66 26.73
CA ILE A 163 -4.67 -11.03 27.27
C ILE A 163 -3.24 -11.51 26.98
N ARG A 164 -2.36 -11.35 27.97
CA ARG A 164 -0.97 -11.84 27.90
C ARG A 164 -0.99 -13.34 28.09
N HIS A 165 -0.66 -14.10 27.07
CA HIS A 165 -0.32 -15.52 27.18
C HIS A 165 1.19 -15.67 26.93
N GLY A 166 1.93 -15.89 28.03
CA GLY A 166 3.22 -16.55 28.18
C GLY A 166 4.22 -16.51 27.03
N GLY A 167 4.67 -15.32 26.61
CA GLY A 167 5.88 -15.09 25.84
C GLY A 167 6.78 -14.09 26.57
N ASP A 168 7.98 -13.86 26.10
CA ASP A 168 8.89 -12.87 26.67
C ASP A 168 8.16 -11.52 26.67
N GLU A 169 7.82 -11.01 27.86
CA GLU A 169 6.91 -9.85 28.05
C GLU A 169 7.45 -8.54 27.47
N ASN A 170 8.66 -8.54 26.89
CA ASN A 170 9.40 -7.37 26.46
C ASN A 170 9.52 -7.20 24.94
N LEU A 171 9.17 -8.21 24.14
CA LEU A 171 9.26 -8.06 22.68
C LEU A 171 7.99 -7.40 22.12
N PRO A 172 8.15 -6.33 21.32
CA PRO A 172 7.02 -5.63 20.68
C PRO A 172 6.46 -6.37 19.46
N TYR A 173 7.03 -7.50 19.06
CA TYR A 173 6.66 -8.29 17.89
C TYR A 173 6.56 -9.78 18.21
N GLU A 174 5.85 -10.56 17.40
CA GLU A 174 5.75 -12.02 17.47
C GLU A 174 6.93 -12.71 16.80
N ALA A 175 7.40 -12.18 15.65
CA ALA A 175 8.58 -12.70 14.96
C ALA A 175 9.36 -11.56 14.30
N LYS A 176 10.68 -11.79 14.14
CA LYS A 176 11.58 -10.96 13.36
C LYS A 176 12.28 -11.81 12.31
N MET A 177 12.22 -11.38 11.07
CA MET A 177 12.91 -12.01 9.93
C MET A 177 14.06 -11.12 9.51
N TYR A 178 15.25 -11.66 9.45
CA TYR A 178 16.43 -10.97 8.95
C TYR A 178 17.45 -12.00 8.43
N SER A 179 18.25 -11.60 7.45
CA SER A 179 19.27 -12.47 6.89
C SER A 179 20.61 -12.12 7.52
N VAL A 180 21.25 -13.11 8.13
CA VAL A 180 22.65 -12.97 8.57
C VAL A 180 23.52 -13.13 7.34
N SER A 181 24.14 -12.07 6.85
CA SER A 181 25.16 -12.18 5.83
C SER A 181 26.38 -12.92 6.43
N ASN A 182 26.83 -14.00 5.79
CA ASN A 182 28.05 -14.73 6.19
C ASN A 182 29.35 -13.94 5.95
N VAL A 183 29.29 -12.65 5.71
CA VAL A 183 30.42 -11.80 5.40
C VAL A 183 30.69 -10.89 6.57
N VAL A 184 31.78 -11.22 7.28
CA VAL A 184 32.60 -10.39 8.20
C VAL A 184 31.83 -9.31 8.99
N GLU A 185 31.93 -9.39 10.31
CA GLU A 185 31.30 -8.59 11.37
C GLU A 185 31.50 -7.04 11.32
N ASP A 186 32.01 -6.45 10.24
CA ASP A 186 32.45 -5.05 10.20
C ASP A 186 31.91 -4.19 9.07
N ILE A 187 30.87 -4.61 8.34
CA ILE A 187 30.20 -3.73 7.38
C ILE A 187 28.73 -3.63 7.80
N ASP A 188 28.37 -2.55 8.46
CA ASP A 188 27.01 -2.04 8.53
C ASP A 188 26.53 -1.82 7.08
N GLN A 189 25.97 -2.85 6.47
CA GLN A 189 25.28 -2.70 5.19
C GLN A 189 23.86 -2.25 5.54
N ASP A 190 23.69 -0.94 5.56
CA ASP A 190 22.40 -0.30 5.65
C ASP A 190 21.60 -0.59 4.36
N TYR A 191 20.79 -1.64 4.38
CA TYR A 191 19.81 -1.92 3.33
C TYR A 191 18.42 -2.02 3.92
N GLU A 192 17.45 -1.49 3.22
CA GLU A 192 16.07 -1.41 3.65
C GLU A 192 15.23 -2.54 3.05
N ALA A 193 14.24 -3.01 3.80
CA ALA A 193 13.16 -3.81 3.26
C ALA A 193 12.11 -2.85 2.65
N LEU A 194 11.86 -2.96 1.33
CA LEU A 194 11.04 -2.00 0.60
C LEU A 194 9.61 -2.47 0.39
N SER A 195 9.43 -3.69 -0.10
CA SER A 195 8.13 -4.25 -0.45
C SER A 195 7.95 -5.64 0.11
N ILE A 196 6.73 -5.96 0.50
CA ILE A 196 6.33 -7.30 0.98
C ILE A 196 5.01 -7.73 0.35
N ASP A 197 4.88 -9.02 0.10
CA ASP A 197 3.61 -9.60 -0.35
C ASP A 197 3.40 -11.01 0.22
N TRP A 198 2.20 -11.27 0.74
CA TRP A 198 1.79 -12.55 1.28
C TRP A 198 1.30 -13.47 0.17
N ASN A 199 1.72 -14.73 0.21
CA ASN A 199 1.19 -15.73 -0.71
C ASN A 199 -0.26 -16.06 -0.36
N LYS A 200 -1.19 -15.90 -1.32
CA LYS A 200 -2.62 -16.17 -1.08
C LYS A 200 -2.98 -17.65 -1.10
N GLN A 201 -2.09 -18.51 -1.63
CA GLN A 201 -2.33 -19.94 -1.73
C GLN A 201 -1.61 -20.73 -0.63
N LYS A 202 -0.52 -20.16 -0.08
CA LYS A 202 0.29 -20.76 0.98
C LYS A 202 0.45 -19.76 2.10
N GLU A 203 -0.29 -19.93 3.18
CA GLU A 203 -0.35 -19.04 4.34
C GLU A 203 1.03 -18.76 4.97
N GLU A 204 1.92 -19.74 4.87
CA GLU A 204 3.25 -19.65 5.47
C GLU A 204 4.27 -18.81 4.69
N LEU A 205 3.99 -18.44 3.43
CA LEU A 205 4.97 -17.79 2.58
C LEU A 205 4.81 -16.27 2.53
N LEU A 206 5.90 -15.58 2.86
CA LEU A 206 6.05 -14.13 2.70
C LEU A 206 7.19 -13.84 1.72
N LEU A 207 6.95 -12.95 0.78
CA LEU A 207 7.92 -12.45 -0.19
C LEU A 207 8.35 -11.05 0.21
N SER A 208 9.63 -10.72 -0.01
CA SER A 208 10.17 -9.39 0.27
C SER A 208 11.23 -8.96 -0.72
N SER A 209 11.33 -7.65 -0.94
CA SER A 209 12.37 -6.99 -1.72
C SER A 209 13.14 -6.00 -0.89
N TYR A 210 14.38 -5.71 -1.33
CA TYR A 210 15.34 -4.91 -0.57
C TYR A 210 16.08 -3.90 -1.45
N SER A 211 16.50 -2.79 -0.84
CA SER A 211 17.26 -1.73 -1.51
C SER A 211 18.64 -2.18 -2.02
N ASN A 212 19.21 -3.25 -1.45
CA ASN A 212 20.44 -3.87 -1.96
C ASN A 212 20.21 -4.81 -3.16
N GLY A 213 18.97 -4.90 -3.62
CA GLY A 213 18.57 -5.71 -4.77
C GLY A 213 18.21 -7.15 -4.46
N ASP A 214 18.20 -7.56 -3.21
CA ASP A 214 17.80 -8.90 -2.82
C ASP A 214 16.28 -9.08 -2.93
N ILE A 215 15.89 -10.31 -3.29
CA ILE A 215 14.56 -10.86 -3.12
C ILE A 215 14.67 -12.04 -2.16
N LYS A 216 13.78 -12.12 -1.18
CA LYS A 216 13.77 -13.21 -0.21
C LYS A 216 12.36 -13.79 -0.08
N VAL A 217 12.27 -15.11 -0.05
CA VAL A 217 11.05 -15.87 0.28
C VAL A 217 11.23 -16.48 1.66
N TRP A 218 10.37 -16.11 2.58
CA TRP A 218 10.37 -16.54 3.97
C TRP A 218 9.33 -17.62 4.19
N ASP A 219 9.63 -18.57 5.09
CA ASP A 219 8.69 -19.60 5.52
C ASP A 219 8.37 -19.40 7.01
N MET A 220 7.13 -19.02 7.29
CA MET A 220 6.65 -18.77 8.65
C MET A 220 6.57 -20.02 9.51
N ASN A 221 6.57 -21.23 8.91
CA ASN A 221 6.59 -22.48 9.68
C ASN A 221 7.90 -22.69 10.47
N SER A 222 8.94 -21.93 10.12
CA SER A 222 10.20 -21.93 10.89
C SER A 222 10.13 -21.16 12.21
N PHE A 223 9.05 -20.41 12.43
CA PHE A 223 8.79 -19.63 13.63
C PHE A 223 8.42 -20.53 14.82
N SER A 224 8.96 -20.21 16.01
CA SER A 224 8.48 -20.75 17.27
C SER A 224 8.40 -19.65 18.34
N VAL A 225 7.47 -19.78 19.29
CA VAL A 225 7.32 -18.82 20.40
C VAL A 225 8.58 -18.72 21.27
N LYS A 226 9.44 -19.76 21.26
CA LYS A 226 10.70 -19.80 22.02
C LYS A 226 11.87 -19.17 21.25
N ASP A 227 11.79 -19.14 19.92
CA ASP A 227 12.77 -18.51 19.05
C ASP A 227 12.02 -17.67 18.03
N PRO A 228 11.80 -16.37 18.32
CA PRO A 228 11.03 -15.49 17.45
C PRO A 228 11.84 -14.98 16.25
N GLU A 229 13.09 -15.40 16.11
CA GLU A 229 13.97 -14.95 15.04
C GLU A 229 14.03 -15.95 13.89
N ILE A 230 13.64 -15.52 12.68
CA ILE A 230 13.75 -16.29 11.45
C ILE A 230 14.95 -15.78 10.67
N LYS A 231 16.04 -16.56 10.65
CA LYS A 231 17.33 -16.20 10.02
C LYS A 231 17.56 -16.87 8.68
N THR A 232 16.73 -17.85 8.34
CA THR A 232 16.89 -18.66 7.12
C THR A 232 15.76 -18.37 6.14
N THR A 233 16.12 -18.11 4.91
CA THR A 233 15.19 -17.93 3.81
C THR A 233 14.95 -19.24 3.09
N LYS A 234 13.77 -19.46 2.56
CA LYS A 234 13.47 -20.59 1.66
C LYS A 234 14.14 -20.41 0.30
N HIS A 235 14.11 -19.18 -0.20
CA HIS A 235 14.81 -18.76 -1.40
C HIS A 235 15.39 -17.36 -1.18
N SER A 236 16.56 -17.10 -1.75
CA SER A 236 17.18 -15.77 -1.78
C SER A 236 17.93 -15.59 -3.10
N LEU A 237 17.82 -14.39 -3.67
CA LEU A 237 18.50 -14.01 -4.90
C LEU A 237 18.76 -12.51 -4.89
N THR A 238 19.98 -12.08 -5.21
CA THR A 238 20.23 -10.68 -5.60
C THR A 238 19.81 -10.53 -7.06
N TYR A 239 18.71 -9.82 -7.29
CA TYR A 239 18.08 -9.67 -8.60
C TYR A 239 18.61 -8.45 -9.35
N ASP A 240 18.59 -7.30 -8.72
CA ASP A 240 19.07 -6.06 -9.28
C ASP A 240 19.99 -5.33 -8.30
N SER A 241 21.27 -5.25 -8.62
CA SER A 241 22.26 -4.64 -7.73
C SER A 241 22.05 -3.14 -7.45
N ALA A 242 21.20 -2.48 -8.21
CA ALA A 242 20.79 -1.09 -7.97
C ALA A 242 19.63 -0.97 -6.97
N GLY A 243 18.90 -2.04 -6.74
CA GLY A 243 17.75 -2.11 -5.83
C GLY A 243 16.59 -2.90 -6.45
N THR A 244 15.84 -3.61 -5.62
CA THR A 244 14.59 -4.27 -6.01
C THR A 244 13.44 -3.57 -5.30
N ASN A 245 12.65 -2.79 -6.06
CA ASN A 245 11.66 -1.87 -5.49
C ASN A 245 10.35 -2.56 -5.12
N CYS A 246 9.91 -3.52 -5.91
CA CYS A 246 8.61 -4.15 -5.70
C CYS A 246 8.62 -5.65 -5.97
N VAL A 247 7.71 -6.34 -5.29
CA VAL A 247 7.43 -7.76 -5.48
C VAL A 247 5.93 -8.03 -5.42
N SER A 248 5.46 -9.01 -6.18
CA SER A 248 4.06 -9.43 -6.16
C SER A 248 3.91 -10.91 -6.45
N TRP A 249 3.21 -11.65 -5.57
CA TRP A 249 2.79 -13.01 -5.84
C TRP A 249 1.67 -13.06 -6.88
N MET A 250 1.72 -14.06 -7.77
CA MET A 250 0.57 -14.41 -8.58
C MET A 250 -0.53 -14.97 -7.68
N GLN A 251 -1.68 -14.30 -7.66
CA GLN A 251 -2.73 -14.61 -6.66
C GLN A 251 -3.38 -15.98 -6.80
N THR A 252 -3.37 -16.53 -8.02
CA THR A 252 -3.97 -17.84 -8.35
C THR A 252 -2.97 -18.98 -8.34
N HIS A 253 -1.67 -18.69 -8.15
CA HIS A 253 -0.59 -19.68 -8.19
C HIS A 253 0.30 -19.59 -6.96
N ASP A 254 0.68 -20.72 -6.40
CA ASP A 254 1.39 -20.80 -5.13
C ASP A 254 2.92 -20.60 -5.22
N SER A 255 3.46 -20.53 -6.44
CA SER A 255 4.91 -20.59 -6.68
C SER A 255 5.45 -19.53 -7.64
N LEU A 256 4.58 -18.74 -8.28
CA LEU A 256 4.99 -17.71 -9.22
C LEU A 256 4.88 -16.31 -8.61
N PHE A 257 5.91 -15.49 -8.83
CA PHE A 257 5.90 -14.08 -8.44
C PHE A 257 6.63 -13.20 -9.46
N ALA A 258 6.33 -11.91 -9.44
CA ALA A 258 7.04 -10.88 -10.20
C ALA A 258 7.87 -10.00 -9.28
N ALA A 259 8.94 -9.42 -9.83
CA ALA A 259 9.72 -8.38 -9.17
C ALA A 259 10.16 -7.30 -10.15
N GLY A 260 10.14 -6.05 -9.70
CA GLY A 260 10.61 -4.87 -10.40
C GLY A 260 11.84 -4.27 -9.73
N GLY A 261 12.81 -3.82 -10.53
CA GLY A 261 14.08 -3.30 -10.05
C GLY A 261 14.38 -1.88 -10.56
N GLU A 262 15.32 -1.25 -9.90
CA GLU A 262 15.76 0.13 -10.17
C GLU A 262 16.41 0.28 -11.55
N SER A 263 17.04 -0.78 -12.07
CA SER A 263 17.64 -0.78 -13.42
C SER A 263 16.61 -1.12 -14.51
N ASN A 264 15.37 -0.64 -14.42
CA ASN A 264 14.27 -0.85 -15.38
C ASN A 264 13.91 -2.33 -15.58
N LYS A 265 14.30 -3.20 -14.65
CA LYS A 265 14.08 -4.64 -14.76
C LYS A 265 12.71 -5.02 -14.23
N LEU A 266 12.02 -5.89 -14.98
CA LEU A 266 10.84 -6.59 -14.55
C LEU A 266 10.99 -8.07 -14.90
N SER A 267 10.75 -8.97 -13.96
CA SER A 267 10.94 -10.40 -14.20
C SER A 267 9.95 -11.26 -13.42
N ILE A 268 9.72 -12.47 -13.93
CA ILE A 268 8.88 -13.48 -13.28
C ILE A 268 9.76 -14.63 -12.79
N PHE A 269 9.46 -15.11 -11.60
CA PHE A 269 10.20 -16.15 -10.89
C PHE A 269 9.30 -17.33 -10.53
N ASP A 270 9.90 -18.53 -10.48
CA ASP A 270 9.25 -19.77 -10.09
C ASP A 270 10.00 -20.43 -8.93
N THR A 271 9.37 -20.48 -7.76
CA THR A 271 9.95 -21.04 -6.53
C THR A 271 10.02 -22.57 -6.50
N ARG A 272 9.46 -23.28 -7.50
CA ARG A 272 9.60 -24.73 -7.63
C ARG A 272 10.99 -25.12 -8.13
N LYS A 273 11.70 -24.20 -8.77
CA LYS A 273 13.08 -24.39 -9.17
C LYS A 273 14.00 -24.28 -7.95
N GLN A 274 15.01 -25.16 -7.87
CA GLN A 274 15.98 -25.11 -6.76
C GLN A 274 16.73 -23.78 -6.68
N LYS A 275 16.99 -23.17 -7.84
CA LYS A 275 17.56 -21.83 -7.96
C LYS A 275 16.54 -20.94 -8.68
N LEU A 276 16.28 -19.78 -8.12
CA LEU A 276 15.46 -18.77 -8.79
C LEU A 276 16.16 -18.35 -10.08
N GLU A 277 15.47 -18.50 -11.19
CA GLU A 277 15.91 -18.05 -12.51
C GLU A 277 15.04 -16.89 -12.96
N THR A 278 15.67 -15.87 -13.51
CA THR A 278 14.99 -14.70 -14.05
C THR A 278 14.36 -15.02 -15.40
N ASN A 279 13.06 -14.82 -15.53
CA ASN A 279 12.37 -14.76 -16.82
C ASN A 279 12.04 -13.28 -17.06
N ALA A 280 13.00 -12.56 -17.68
CA ALA A 280 12.90 -11.12 -17.90
C ALA A 280 11.74 -10.79 -18.86
N ILE A 281 10.99 -9.78 -18.52
CA ILE A 281 10.03 -9.11 -19.41
C ILE A 281 10.80 -8.07 -20.23
N ASN A 282 10.36 -7.80 -21.45
CA ASN A 282 10.97 -6.80 -22.29
C ASN A 282 10.88 -5.41 -21.63
N THR A 283 12.02 -4.91 -21.16
CA THR A 283 12.13 -3.68 -20.37
C THR A 283 12.43 -2.44 -21.22
N GLU A 284 12.49 -2.55 -22.54
CA GLU A 284 12.62 -1.39 -23.44
C GLU A 284 11.46 -0.38 -23.31
N TYR A 285 10.35 -0.85 -22.74
CA TYR A 285 9.14 -0.05 -22.50
C TYR A 285 9.11 0.65 -21.14
N HIS A 286 10.08 0.44 -20.27
CA HIS A 286 10.31 1.19 -19.04
C HIS A 286 11.57 2.05 -19.20
N SER A 287 11.45 3.36 -18.99
CA SER A 287 12.57 4.30 -19.14
C SER A 287 13.31 4.56 -17.84
N GLU A 288 12.68 4.27 -16.71
CA GLU A 288 13.24 4.39 -15.36
C GLU A 288 12.89 3.16 -14.52
N GLY A 289 13.36 3.12 -13.28
CA GLY A 289 13.15 2.01 -12.35
C GLY A 289 11.67 1.61 -12.25
N VAL A 290 11.41 0.31 -12.21
CA VAL A 290 10.07 -0.23 -11.97
C VAL A 290 9.78 -0.17 -10.48
N ASN A 291 8.94 0.79 -10.07
CA ASN A 291 8.63 1.06 -8.66
C ASN A 291 7.57 0.12 -8.11
N THR A 292 6.65 -0.32 -8.96
CA THR A 292 5.49 -1.10 -8.52
C THR A 292 5.06 -2.11 -9.58
N CYS A 293 4.62 -3.29 -9.15
CA CYS A 293 4.04 -4.28 -10.04
C CYS A 293 2.98 -5.10 -9.29
N GLN A 294 1.93 -5.53 -9.99
CA GLN A 294 0.90 -6.38 -9.42
C GLN A 294 0.22 -7.25 -10.48
N PHE A 295 0.03 -8.53 -10.15
CA PHE A 295 -0.81 -9.41 -10.96
C PHE A 295 -2.28 -9.06 -10.81
N ASN A 296 -3.03 -9.17 -11.93
CA ASN A 296 -4.47 -9.00 -11.90
C ASN A 296 -5.13 -10.13 -11.07
N PRO A 297 -6.04 -9.80 -10.13
CA PRO A 297 -6.65 -10.79 -9.26
C PRO A 297 -7.61 -11.76 -9.97
N PHE A 298 -8.16 -11.38 -11.13
CA PHE A 298 -9.10 -12.18 -11.92
C PHE A 298 -8.39 -12.91 -13.04
N ASN A 299 -7.50 -12.22 -13.76
CA ASN A 299 -6.72 -12.77 -14.85
C ASN A 299 -5.25 -12.88 -14.47
N SER A 300 -4.87 -14.06 -14.00
CA SER A 300 -3.49 -14.34 -13.55
C SER A 300 -2.43 -14.24 -14.66
N LEU A 301 -2.83 -14.17 -15.91
CA LEU A 301 -1.90 -13.97 -17.04
C LEU A 301 -1.59 -12.50 -17.30
N LEU A 302 -2.28 -11.60 -16.62
CA LEU A 302 -2.10 -10.16 -16.75
C LEU A 302 -1.31 -9.61 -15.57
N LEU A 303 -0.20 -8.93 -15.87
CA LEU A 303 0.65 -8.22 -14.92
C LEU A 303 0.65 -6.74 -15.26
N ALA A 304 0.48 -5.88 -14.26
CA ALA A 304 0.68 -4.43 -14.41
C ALA A 304 2.01 -4.03 -13.77
N SER A 305 2.68 -3.03 -14.34
CA SER A 305 3.90 -2.43 -13.78
C SER A 305 3.89 -0.91 -13.98
N GLY A 306 4.43 -0.17 -13.01
CA GLY A 306 4.57 1.29 -13.05
C GLY A 306 6.01 1.70 -12.80
N ASP A 307 6.50 2.69 -13.54
CA ASP A 307 7.89 3.16 -13.47
C ASP A 307 8.04 4.57 -12.91
N GLY A 308 9.30 4.96 -12.69
CA GLY A 308 9.70 6.26 -12.18
C GLY A 308 9.40 7.43 -13.13
N ASN A 309 9.17 7.17 -14.42
CA ASN A 309 8.81 8.20 -15.41
C ASN A 309 7.29 8.37 -15.57
N GLY A 310 6.50 7.61 -14.82
CA GLY A 310 5.04 7.73 -14.85
C GLY A 310 4.35 6.81 -15.84
N ARG A 311 5.06 5.89 -16.47
CA ARG A 311 4.48 4.93 -17.40
C ARG A 311 3.96 3.71 -16.67
N VAL A 312 2.75 3.30 -17.01
CA VAL A 312 2.09 2.08 -16.55
C VAL A 312 1.90 1.15 -17.72
N ASN A 313 2.48 -0.05 -17.65
CA ASN A 313 2.40 -1.06 -18.70
C ASN A 313 1.62 -2.28 -18.24
N LEU A 314 0.82 -2.87 -19.14
CA LEU A 314 0.11 -4.12 -18.95
C LEU A 314 0.74 -5.22 -19.81
N TRP A 315 1.02 -6.37 -19.22
CA TRP A 315 1.77 -7.46 -19.83
C TRP A 315 0.97 -8.77 -19.82
N ASP A 316 0.97 -9.48 -20.96
CA ASP A 316 0.61 -10.90 -21.00
C ASP A 316 1.86 -11.72 -20.67
N ILE A 317 1.88 -12.38 -19.53
CA ILE A 317 3.05 -13.13 -19.05
C ILE A 317 3.41 -14.36 -19.91
N ARG A 318 2.57 -14.73 -20.87
CA ARG A 318 2.89 -15.78 -21.86
C ARG A 318 3.80 -15.25 -22.97
N GLN A 319 3.91 -13.94 -23.11
CA GLN A 319 4.58 -13.25 -24.22
C GLN A 319 5.58 -12.22 -23.71
N LEU A 320 6.52 -12.66 -22.87
CA LEU A 320 7.44 -11.79 -22.12
C LEU A 320 8.35 -10.90 -22.99
N ASN A 321 8.59 -11.28 -24.25
CA ASN A 321 9.45 -10.53 -25.18
C ASN A 321 8.69 -9.57 -26.10
N ASN A 322 7.36 -9.53 -25.99
CA ASN A 322 6.54 -8.67 -26.83
C ASN A 322 6.39 -7.26 -26.18
N GLU A 323 5.77 -6.37 -26.94
CA GLU A 323 5.29 -5.10 -26.41
C GLU A 323 4.19 -5.30 -25.36
N PRO A 324 3.98 -4.34 -24.45
CA PRO A 324 2.86 -4.38 -23.52
C PRO A 324 1.53 -4.38 -24.28
N ILE A 325 0.53 -5.05 -23.71
CA ILE A 325 -0.83 -5.12 -24.28
C ILE A 325 -1.47 -3.72 -24.30
N ALA A 326 -1.21 -2.94 -23.25
CA ALA A 326 -1.65 -1.55 -23.12
C ALA A 326 -0.64 -0.77 -22.28
N SER A 327 -0.60 0.54 -22.51
CA SER A 327 0.24 1.47 -21.76
C SER A 327 -0.55 2.74 -21.45
N PHE A 328 -0.40 3.25 -20.23
CA PHE A 328 -1.00 4.49 -19.76
C PHE A 328 0.09 5.44 -19.25
N GLU A 329 -0.15 6.74 -19.36
CA GLU A 329 0.74 7.75 -18.81
C GLU A 329 0.11 8.39 -17.56
N HIS A 330 0.69 8.10 -16.37
CA HIS A 330 0.26 8.78 -15.15
C HIS A 330 0.66 10.25 -15.16
N GLY A 331 1.81 10.57 -15.74
CA GLY A 331 2.33 11.94 -15.88
C GLY A 331 3.28 12.35 -14.76
N SER A 332 3.51 11.51 -13.78
CA SER A 332 4.47 11.65 -12.67
C SER A 332 4.92 10.25 -12.27
N SER A 333 6.08 10.12 -11.63
CA SER A 333 6.58 8.85 -11.09
C SER A 333 5.47 8.09 -10.37
N VAL A 334 5.26 6.82 -10.76
CA VAL A 334 4.24 5.97 -10.14
C VAL A 334 4.81 5.40 -8.84
N SER A 335 4.25 5.80 -7.71
CA SER A 335 4.64 5.24 -6.39
C SER A 335 3.99 3.89 -6.13
N MET A 336 2.71 3.75 -6.48
CA MET A 336 1.92 2.54 -6.24
C MET A 336 0.91 2.33 -7.35
N LEU A 337 0.66 1.06 -7.69
CA LEU A 337 -0.49 0.65 -8.47
C LEU A 337 -1.24 -0.48 -7.76
N GLN A 338 -2.55 -0.53 -7.94
CA GLN A 338 -3.37 -1.59 -7.36
C GLN A 338 -4.57 -1.92 -8.23
N TRP A 339 -4.71 -3.20 -8.59
CA TRP A 339 -5.92 -3.70 -9.23
C TRP A 339 -7.11 -3.65 -8.29
N ASN A 340 -8.28 -3.30 -8.83
CA ASN A 340 -9.52 -3.37 -8.08
C ASN A 340 -9.85 -4.83 -7.75
N PRO A 341 -10.12 -5.19 -6.47
CA PRO A 341 -10.40 -6.57 -6.09
C PRO A 341 -11.80 -7.06 -6.50
N ASN A 342 -12.67 -6.16 -6.98
CA ASN A 342 -14.05 -6.45 -7.33
C ASN A 342 -14.37 -6.26 -8.84
N LEU A 343 -13.52 -5.49 -9.57
CA LEU A 343 -13.72 -5.12 -10.96
C LEU A 343 -12.47 -5.49 -11.78
N GLU A 344 -12.61 -6.42 -12.71
CA GLU A 344 -11.50 -7.05 -13.42
C GLU A 344 -10.65 -6.07 -14.24
N THR A 345 -11.28 -5.04 -14.84
CA THR A 345 -10.63 -4.12 -15.77
C THR A 345 -10.13 -2.84 -15.11
N ILE A 346 -10.44 -2.63 -13.83
CA ILE A 346 -10.14 -1.38 -13.14
C ILE A 346 -8.82 -1.47 -12.38
N ILE A 347 -7.96 -0.48 -12.60
CA ILE A 347 -6.68 -0.31 -11.90
C ILE A 347 -6.55 1.12 -11.39
N ALA A 348 -5.97 1.27 -10.21
CA ALA A 348 -5.60 2.58 -9.65
C ALA A 348 -4.09 2.77 -9.70
N THR A 349 -3.65 3.99 -9.93
CA THR A 349 -2.25 4.42 -9.87
C THR A 349 -2.10 5.66 -9.02
N ALA A 350 -1.02 5.73 -8.25
CA ALA A 350 -0.69 6.86 -7.38
C ALA A 350 0.60 7.53 -7.85
N GLY A 351 0.62 8.87 -7.85
CA GLY A 351 1.76 9.66 -8.26
C GLY A 351 2.60 10.12 -7.07
N GLN A 352 3.91 9.95 -7.20
CA GLN A 352 4.88 10.28 -6.16
C GLN A 352 5.13 11.78 -6.03
N GLU A 353 4.95 12.54 -7.10
CA GLU A 353 5.27 13.98 -7.11
C GLU A 353 4.02 14.84 -7.26
N ASP A 354 3.04 14.38 -8.05
CA ASP A 354 1.86 15.17 -8.38
C ASP A 354 0.73 15.08 -7.36
N GLY A 355 0.79 14.13 -6.41
CA GLY A 355 -0.25 13.92 -5.40
C GLY A 355 -1.60 13.48 -5.98
N LEU A 356 -1.60 12.86 -7.16
CA LEU A 356 -2.81 12.36 -7.81
C LEU A 356 -2.98 10.87 -7.60
N VAL A 357 -4.24 10.44 -7.49
CA VAL A 357 -4.62 9.04 -7.70
C VAL A 357 -5.52 8.97 -8.91
N LYS A 358 -5.16 8.15 -9.90
CA LYS A 358 -5.91 7.98 -11.14
C LYS A 358 -6.50 6.58 -11.21
N LEU A 359 -7.78 6.52 -11.56
CA LEU A 359 -8.49 5.26 -11.83
C LEU A 359 -8.58 5.07 -13.34
N TRP A 360 -8.26 3.88 -13.82
CA TRP A 360 -8.22 3.53 -15.22
C TRP A 360 -9.10 2.32 -15.49
N ASP A 361 -9.82 2.35 -16.60
CA ASP A 361 -10.28 1.13 -17.26
C ASP A 361 -9.20 0.69 -18.26
N THR A 362 -8.77 -0.55 -18.18
CA THR A 362 -7.72 -1.10 -19.05
C THR A 362 -8.08 -1.14 -20.53
N SER A 363 -9.33 -0.90 -20.87
CA SER A 363 -9.82 -0.77 -22.25
C SER A 363 -9.71 0.67 -22.81
N SER A 364 -9.41 1.66 -21.96
CA SER A 364 -9.32 3.09 -22.30
C SER A 364 -7.91 3.62 -22.03
N ASN A 365 -7.47 4.60 -22.82
CA ASN A 365 -6.19 5.28 -22.62
C ASN A 365 -6.30 6.53 -21.72
N GLU A 366 -7.52 6.89 -21.32
CA GLU A 366 -7.78 8.03 -20.45
C GLU A 366 -8.26 7.56 -19.08
N PRO A 367 -7.91 8.28 -17.99
CA PRO A 367 -8.38 7.91 -16.67
C PRO A 367 -9.89 8.14 -16.55
N LEU A 368 -10.60 7.16 -15.96
CA LEU A 368 -12.01 7.27 -15.59
C LEU A 368 -12.25 8.36 -14.56
N PHE A 369 -11.33 8.47 -13.60
CA PHE A 369 -11.44 9.40 -12.49
C PHE A 369 -10.06 9.82 -12.00
N VAL A 370 -9.95 11.08 -11.55
CA VAL A 370 -8.74 11.64 -10.97
C VAL A 370 -9.06 12.21 -9.59
N HIS A 371 -8.51 11.61 -8.54
CA HIS A 371 -8.53 12.16 -7.19
C HIS A 371 -7.36 13.12 -7.01
N GLY A 372 -7.63 14.40 -6.80
CA GLY A 372 -6.62 15.46 -6.71
C GLY A 372 -6.52 16.10 -5.32
N GLY A 373 -6.91 15.37 -4.27
CA GLY A 373 -7.03 15.91 -2.92
C GLY A 373 -5.72 16.02 -2.14
N HIS A 374 -4.69 15.29 -2.53
CA HIS A 374 -3.38 15.38 -1.87
C HIS A 374 -2.55 16.53 -2.46
N MET A 375 -1.81 17.21 -1.60
CA MET A 375 -0.92 18.32 -1.97
C MET A 375 0.52 17.86 -2.20
N LEU A 376 0.92 16.73 -1.64
CA LEU A 376 2.22 16.10 -1.83
C LEU A 376 2.03 14.67 -2.36
N GLY A 377 3.15 14.03 -2.67
CA GLY A 377 3.18 12.68 -3.24
C GLY A 377 2.38 11.65 -2.46
N VAL A 378 1.68 10.81 -3.18
CA VAL A 378 0.90 9.70 -2.60
C VAL A 378 1.82 8.51 -2.37
N ASN A 379 1.85 8.00 -1.15
CA ASN A 379 2.72 6.89 -0.75
C ASN A 379 2.08 5.53 -1.01
N ASP A 380 0.80 5.38 -0.68
CA ASP A 380 0.10 4.10 -0.81
C ASP A 380 -1.40 4.30 -1.04
N ILE A 381 -2.02 3.31 -1.66
CA ILE A 381 -3.46 3.27 -1.95
C ILE A 381 -4.03 1.91 -1.58
N SER A 382 -5.31 1.87 -1.23
CA SER A 382 -5.99 0.61 -0.95
C SER A 382 -7.45 0.65 -1.39
N TRP A 383 -7.86 -0.37 -2.14
CA TRP A 383 -9.25 -0.63 -2.44
C TRP A 383 -9.95 -1.32 -1.25
N ASN A 384 -11.23 -1.03 -1.10
CA ASN A 384 -12.08 -1.75 -0.15
C ASN A 384 -12.59 -3.06 -0.78
N ALA A 385 -12.61 -4.14 0.01
CA ALA A 385 -13.07 -5.45 -0.48
C ALA A 385 -14.60 -5.57 -0.60
N HIS A 386 -15.36 -4.71 0.09
CA HIS A 386 -16.83 -4.78 0.19
C HIS A 386 -17.54 -3.68 -0.59
N ASP A 387 -16.82 -2.64 -0.97
CA ASP A 387 -17.32 -1.54 -1.78
C ASP A 387 -16.36 -1.31 -2.94
N PRO A 388 -16.76 -1.64 -4.19
CA PRO A 388 -15.84 -1.66 -5.34
C PRO A 388 -15.25 -0.29 -5.68
N TRP A 389 -15.87 0.79 -5.26
CA TRP A 389 -15.41 2.14 -5.56
C TRP A 389 -14.84 2.89 -4.34
N LEU A 390 -14.88 2.28 -3.15
CA LEU A 390 -14.32 2.89 -1.96
C LEU A 390 -12.81 2.67 -1.90
N MET A 391 -12.08 3.78 -1.76
CA MET A 391 -10.62 3.80 -1.67
C MET A 391 -10.12 4.52 -0.42
N CYS A 392 -8.93 4.12 0.02
CA CYS A 392 -8.07 4.86 0.92
C CYS A 392 -6.80 5.27 0.20
N SER A 393 -6.31 6.48 0.43
CA SER A 393 -5.02 6.96 -0.03
C SER A 393 -4.31 7.73 1.07
N VAL A 394 -2.98 7.60 1.15
CA VAL A 394 -2.11 8.28 2.12
C VAL A 394 -0.98 8.98 1.41
N ALA A 395 -0.59 10.15 1.91
CA ALA A 395 0.39 11.00 1.24
C ALA A 395 1.36 11.68 2.21
N ASN A 396 2.41 12.24 1.66
CA ASN A 396 3.45 12.98 2.40
C ASN A 396 2.96 14.28 3.04
N ASP A 397 1.76 14.74 2.69
CA ASP A 397 1.12 15.90 3.31
C ASP A 397 0.45 15.59 4.66
N ASN A 398 0.75 14.44 5.26
CA ASN A 398 0.19 13.91 6.50
C ASN A 398 -1.31 13.60 6.42
N THR A 399 -1.88 13.52 5.22
CA THR A 399 -3.31 13.27 5.06
C THR A 399 -3.60 11.81 4.71
N THR A 400 -4.71 11.32 5.24
CA THR A 400 -5.36 10.07 4.86
C THR A 400 -6.72 10.42 4.30
N HIS A 401 -6.95 10.10 3.04
CA HIS A 401 -8.23 10.30 2.38
C HIS A 401 -8.95 8.97 2.21
N ILE A 402 -10.24 8.97 2.52
CA ILE A 402 -11.14 7.85 2.27
C ILE A 402 -12.25 8.38 1.39
N TRP A 403 -12.37 7.84 0.19
CA TRP A 403 -13.19 8.43 -0.82
C TRP A 403 -13.83 7.41 -1.76
N ARG A 404 -14.97 7.80 -2.33
CA ARG A 404 -15.68 7.09 -3.38
C ARG A 404 -16.07 8.10 -4.44
N PRO A 405 -15.68 7.89 -5.72
CA PRO A 405 -16.15 8.72 -6.82
C PRO A 405 -17.68 8.74 -6.89
N ALA A 406 -18.23 9.77 -7.45
CA ALA A 406 -19.65 9.78 -7.79
C ALA A 406 -19.93 8.69 -8.85
N LEU A 407 -20.88 7.81 -8.59
CA LEU A 407 -21.15 6.61 -9.42
C LEU A 407 -21.45 6.95 -10.87
N ASN A 408 -22.11 8.07 -11.11
CA ASN A 408 -22.39 8.55 -12.47
C ASN A 408 -21.15 8.89 -13.28
N LEU A 409 -19.99 9.07 -12.66
CA LEU A 409 -18.72 9.34 -13.38
C LEU A 409 -17.95 8.07 -13.74
N VAL A 410 -18.22 6.95 -13.05
CA VAL A 410 -17.41 5.72 -13.18
C VAL A 410 -18.21 4.51 -13.69
N GLU A 411 -19.54 4.54 -13.67
CA GLU A 411 -20.40 3.46 -14.15
C GLU A 411 -21.01 3.71 -15.53
N GLU A 412 -20.95 4.95 -16.04
CA GLU A 412 -21.44 5.32 -17.38
C GLU A 412 -20.29 5.36 -18.44
N ALA A 413 -19.06 5.09 -18.04
CA ALA A 413 -17.89 5.18 -18.93
C ALA A 413 -17.54 3.83 -19.63
#